data_ded618990ca9271f8eaec793b9045d83
#
_entry.id   ded618990ca9271f8eaec793b9045d83
#
_cell.length_a   1.000
_cell.length_b   1.000
_cell.length_c   1.000
_cell.angle_alpha   90.00
_cell.angle_beta   90.00
_cell.angle_gamma   90.00
#
_symmetry.space_group_name_H-M   'P 1'
#
loop_
_entity.id
_entity.type
_entity.pdbx_description
1 polymer ?
#
loop_
_entity_poly.entity_id
_entity_poly.type
_entity_poly.pdbx_seq_one_letter_code
_entity_poly.pdbx_strand_id
1 'polypeptide(L)'
;MTPELERAVKRYRQWFGSYKKSRELIKVQVWLTVNNGCIEFLTLDDSYKVKRIRRNPRTVCYIGPQIPGTAEIVMGRSAIWRVYRAYWKTHPSIMALIAFSIRRRIENRKQVLIRVNPDEPNPLAGVTDPPV
;
A
#
# COMPACT_ATOMS: atom_id res chain seq x y z
N MET A 1 -7.98 4.76 -12.74
CA MET A 1 -8.19 3.97 -11.52
C MET A 1 -9.59 3.40 -11.54
N THR A 2 -9.76 2.16 -11.14
CA THR A 2 -11.06 1.51 -11.25
C THR A 2 -11.90 1.72 -10.00
N PRO A 3 -13.22 2.01 -10.12
CA PRO A 3 -14.10 2.11 -8.96
C PRO A 3 -14.15 0.83 -8.12
N GLU A 4 -13.96 -0.31 -8.74
CA GLU A 4 -13.92 -1.60 -8.06
C GLU A 4 -12.74 -1.70 -7.10
N LEU A 5 -11.56 -1.22 -7.52
CA LEU A 5 -10.37 -1.24 -6.68
C LEU A 5 -10.52 -0.29 -5.49
N GLU A 6 -11.08 0.89 -5.72
CA GLU A 6 -11.35 1.84 -4.64
C GLU A 6 -12.32 1.28 -3.59
N ARG A 7 -13.38 0.60 -4.04
CA ARG A 7 -14.33 -0.02 -3.12
C ARG A 7 -13.69 -1.17 -2.34
N ALA A 8 -12.86 -1.96 -3.00
CA ALA A 8 -12.18 -3.07 -2.36
C ALA A 8 -11.23 -2.60 -1.26
N VAL A 9 -10.50 -1.50 -1.48
CA VAL A 9 -9.61 -0.91 -0.47
C VAL A 9 -10.36 -0.53 0.80
N LYS A 10 -11.62 -0.13 0.70
CA LYS A 10 -12.45 0.24 1.86
C LYS A 10 -13.10 -0.96 2.55
N ARG A 11 -13.28 -2.06 1.86
CA ARG A 11 -14.08 -3.21 2.30
C ARG A 11 -13.29 -4.32 2.94
N TYR A 12 -12.07 -4.59 2.44
CA TYR A 12 -11.30 -5.75 2.84
C TYR A 12 -10.18 -5.41 3.78
N ARG A 13 -9.80 -6.37 4.61
CA ARG A 13 -8.50 -6.31 5.25
C ARG A 13 -7.46 -6.36 4.15
N GLN A 14 -6.46 -5.49 4.26
CA GLN A 14 -5.46 -5.30 3.24
C GLN A 14 -4.13 -5.84 3.73
N TRP A 15 -3.46 -6.60 2.86
CA TRP A 15 -2.18 -7.20 3.17
C TRP A 15 -1.20 -6.90 2.05
N PHE A 16 0.04 -6.73 2.44
CA PHE A 16 1.13 -6.52 1.47
C PHE A 16 2.11 -7.68 1.61
N GLY A 17 2.40 -8.36 0.49
CA GLY A 17 3.34 -9.47 0.43
C GLY A 17 4.63 -9.09 -0.28
N SER A 18 5.75 -9.39 0.33
CA SER A 18 7.08 -9.23 -0.25
C SER A 18 7.89 -10.50 -0.05
N TYR A 19 8.96 -10.68 -0.83
CA TYR A 19 9.70 -11.94 -0.88
C TYR A 19 11.02 -11.87 -0.13
N LYS A 20 11.30 -12.91 0.68
CA LYS A 20 12.61 -13.13 1.30
C LYS A 20 13.63 -13.62 0.27
N LYS A 21 14.91 -13.68 0.66
CA LYS A 21 15.96 -14.32 -0.16
C LYS A 21 15.62 -15.76 -0.52
N SER A 22 14.94 -16.47 0.40
CA SER A 22 14.50 -17.85 0.19
C SER A 22 13.31 -17.96 -0.77
N ARG A 23 12.82 -16.85 -1.32
CA ARG A 23 11.63 -16.74 -2.15
C ARG A 23 10.32 -17.02 -1.41
N GLU A 24 10.37 -17.10 -0.08
CA GLU A 24 9.17 -17.20 0.73
C GLU A 24 8.43 -15.86 0.76
N LEU A 25 7.12 -15.88 0.55
CA LEU A 25 6.28 -14.70 0.60
C LEU A 25 5.89 -14.39 2.04
N ILE A 26 6.18 -13.17 2.48
CA ILE A 26 5.82 -12.69 3.80
C ILE A 26 4.72 -11.64 3.65
N LYS A 27 3.57 -11.87 4.27
CA LYS A 27 2.43 -10.95 4.26
C LYS A 27 2.37 -10.17 5.56
N VAL A 28 2.14 -8.86 5.45
CA VAL A 28 1.92 -7.98 6.59
C VAL A 28 0.67 -7.15 6.34
N GLN A 29 -0.08 -6.86 7.39
CA GLN A 29 -1.25 -6.02 7.27
C GLN A 29 -0.83 -4.55 7.17
N VAL A 30 -1.37 -3.84 6.17
CA VAL A 30 -1.05 -2.43 5.90
C VAL A 30 -2.32 -1.71 5.46
N TRP A 31 -2.27 -0.38 5.49
CA TRP A 31 -3.33 0.45 4.93
C TRP A 31 -2.95 0.82 3.50
N LEU A 32 -3.65 0.22 2.54
CA LEU A 32 -3.43 0.49 1.13
C LEU A 32 -4.31 1.64 0.67
N THR A 33 -3.77 2.46 -0.22
CA THR A 33 -4.52 3.49 -0.92
C THR A 33 -4.32 3.28 -2.42
N VAL A 34 -5.17 3.89 -3.23
CA VAL A 34 -5.10 3.73 -4.68
C VAL A 34 -5.04 5.10 -5.31
N ASN A 35 -4.13 5.28 -6.27
CA ASN A 35 -3.96 6.53 -6.99
C ASN A 35 -3.46 6.25 -8.41
N ASN A 36 -4.20 6.72 -9.41
CA ASN A 36 -3.84 6.57 -10.83
C ASN A 36 -3.50 5.14 -11.24
N GLY A 37 -4.28 4.18 -10.76
CA GLY A 37 -4.09 2.77 -11.09
C GLY A 37 -2.98 2.08 -10.30
N CYS A 38 -2.30 2.78 -9.41
CA CYS A 38 -1.27 2.23 -8.55
C CYS A 38 -1.77 2.08 -7.13
N ILE A 39 -1.23 1.09 -6.42
CA ILE A 39 -1.52 0.87 -5.00
C ILE A 39 -0.37 1.48 -4.20
N GLU A 40 -0.70 2.29 -3.20
CA GLU A 40 0.30 3.04 -2.45
C GLU A 40 0.08 2.93 -0.95
N PHE A 41 1.17 2.91 -0.18
CA PHE A 41 1.10 3.01 1.27
C PHE A 41 2.39 3.59 1.85
N LEU A 42 2.32 4.07 3.09
CA LEU A 42 3.48 4.62 3.80
C LEU A 42 4.07 3.56 4.73
N THR A 43 5.39 3.57 4.85
CA THR A 43 6.12 2.73 5.80
C THR A 43 7.41 3.43 6.22
N LEU A 44 8.07 2.89 7.25
CA LEU A 44 9.37 3.40 7.67
C LEU A 44 10.46 2.96 6.67
N ASP A 45 11.45 3.82 6.46
CA ASP A 45 12.53 3.58 5.51
C ASP A 45 13.43 2.41 5.90
N ASP A 46 13.47 2.05 7.18
CA ASP A 46 14.26 0.94 7.70
C ASP A 46 13.44 -0.35 7.90
N SER A 47 12.19 -0.38 7.46
CA SER A 47 11.34 -1.57 7.61
C SER A 47 11.84 -2.75 6.76
N TYR A 48 11.48 -3.96 7.18
CA TYR A 48 11.81 -5.17 6.40
C TYR A 48 11.15 -5.15 5.03
N LYS A 49 9.96 -4.56 4.91
CA LYS A 49 9.26 -4.39 3.62
C LYS A 49 10.15 -3.65 2.62
N VAL A 50 10.75 -2.54 3.04
CA VAL A 50 11.62 -1.72 2.20
C VAL A 50 12.87 -2.52 1.80
N LYS A 51 13.49 -3.20 2.76
CA LYS A 51 14.67 -4.02 2.47
C LYS A 51 14.38 -5.13 1.47
N ARG A 52 13.22 -5.79 1.61
CA ARG A 52 12.83 -6.85 0.68
C ARG A 52 12.58 -6.33 -0.73
N ILE A 53 11.91 -5.17 -0.85
CA ILE A 53 11.60 -4.54 -2.14
C ILE A 53 12.88 -4.10 -2.85
N ARG A 54 13.85 -3.55 -2.13
CA ARG A 54 15.14 -3.16 -2.72
C ARG A 54 15.87 -4.34 -3.32
N ARG A 55 15.73 -5.52 -2.74
CA ARG A 55 16.34 -6.74 -3.23
C ARG A 55 15.52 -7.42 -4.32
N ASN A 56 14.20 -7.45 -4.15
CA ASN A 56 13.26 -8.04 -5.11
C ASN A 56 12.01 -7.17 -5.16
N PRO A 57 11.78 -6.41 -6.26
CA PRO A 57 10.64 -5.51 -6.36
C PRO A 57 9.30 -6.21 -6.61
N ARG A 58 9.29 -7.52 -6.83
CA ARG A 58 8.03 -8.24 -7.02
C ARG A 58 7.26 -8.32 -5.71
N THR A 59 5.98 -8.04 -5.78
CA THR A 59 5.09 -7.99 -4.62
C THR A 59 3.71 -8.51 -4.98
N VAL A 60 2.90 -8.79 -3.95
CA VAL A 60 1.50 -9.14 -4.13
C VAL A 60 0.69 -8.36 -3.10
N CYS A 61 -0.28 -7.60 -3.57
CA CYS A 61 -1.24 -6.92 -2.69
C CYS A 61 -2.49 -7.78 -2.56
N TYR A 62 -3.02 -7.83 -1.34
CA TYR A 62 -4.23 -8.62 -1.05
C TYR A 62 -5.34 -7.64 -0.67
N ILE A 63 -6.24 -7.42 -1.61
CA ILE A 63 -7.42 -6.56 -1.43
C ILE A 63 -8.63 -7.40 -1.83
N GLY A 64 -8.93 -8.44 -1.02
CA GLY A 64 -9.82 -9.50 -1.45
C GLY A 64 -9.07 -10.43 -2.39
N PRO A 65 -9.10 -10.23 -3.72
CA PRO A 65 -8.25 -10.99 -4.64
C PRO A 65 -6.77 -10.62 -4.48
N GLN A 66 -5.90 -11.49 -4.98
CA GLN A 66 -4.47 -11.24 -5.06
C GLN A 66 -4.17 -10.34 -6.24
N ILE A 67 -3.35 -9.32 -6.03
CA ILE A 67 -2.96 -8.38 -7.07
C ILE A 67 -1.42 -8.37 -7.15
N PRO A 68 -0.83 -9.18 -8.05
CA PRO A 68 0.60 -9.15 -8.23
C PRO A 68 1.05 -7.87 -8.92
N GLY A 69 2.23 -7.40 -8.58
CA GLY A 69 2.75 -6.17 -9.14
C GLY A 69 4.23 -5.96 -8.85
N THR A 70 4.74 -4.84 -9.31
CA THR A 70 6.13 -4.42 -9.09
C THR A 70 6.11 -3.16 -8.23
N ALA A 71 6.86 -3.20 -7.13
CA ALA A 71 6.94 -2.09 -6.19
C ALA A 71 8.13 -1.20 -6.48
N GLU A 72 7.95 0.10 -6.19
CA GLU A 72 9.04 1.07 -6.17
C GLU A 72 8.96 1.88 -4.88
N ILE A 73 10.09 2.40 -4.45
CA ILE A 73 10.17 3.22 -3.25
C ILE A 73 10.22 4.68 -3.69
N VAL A 74 9.23 5.46 -3.25
CA VAL A 74 9.11 6.88 -3.59
C VAL A 74 9.41 7.69 -2.34
N MET A 75 10.38 8.58 -2.44
CA MET A 75 10.82 9.43 -1.33
C MET A 75 10.35 10.88 -1.47
N GLY A 76 9.58 11.21 -2.50
CA GLY A 76 9.06 12.55 -2.73
C GLY A 76 8.04 12.96 -1.67
N ARG A 77 8.28 14.10 -1.03
CA ARG A 77 7.45 14.56 0.10
C ARG A 77 6.00 14.83 -0.30
N SER A 78 5.77 15.40 -1.48
CA SER A 78 4.41 15.69 -1.93
C SER A 78 3.55 14.43 -2.07
N ALA A 79 4.14 13.35 -2.61
CA ALA A 79 3.46 12.07 -2.72
C ALA A 79 3.19 11.45 -1.35
N ILE A 80 4.16 11.52 -0.44
CA ILE A 80 4.03 11.01 0.93
C ILE A 80 2.88 11.74 1.66
N TRP A 81 2.83 13.07 1.58
CA TRP A 81 1.75 13.84 2.20
C TRP A 81 0.39 13.55 1.57
N ARG A 82 0.36 13.26 0.26
CA ARG A 82 -0.89 12.88 -0.42
C ARG A 82 -1.46 11.58 0.17
N VAL A 83 -0.62 10.57 0.40
CA VAL A 83 -1.06 9.31 1.01
C VAL A 83 -1.48 9.52 2.46
N TYR A 84 -0.74 10.35 3.20
CA TYR A 84 -1.13 10.72 4.57
C TYR A 84 -2.55 11.30 4.58
N ARG A 85 -2.85 12.23 3.67
CA ARG A 85 -4.20 12.81 3.58
C ARG A 85 -5.25 11.77 3.18
N ALA A 86 -4.88 10.81 2.31
CA ALA A 86 -5.79 9.74 1.93
C ALA A 86 -6.15 8.83 3.11
N TYR A 87 -5.22 8.60 4.04
CA TYR A 87 -5.50 7.83 5.25
C TYR A 87 -6.60 8.46 6.10
N TRP A 88 -6.70 9.78 6.15
CA TRP A 88 -7.78 10.46 6.85
C TRP A 88 -9.15 10.15 6.26
N LYS A 89 -9.21 9.89 4.95
CA LYS A 89 -10.46 9.52 4.28
C LYS A 89 -10.82 8.06 4.49
N THR A 90 -9.83 7.17 4.52
CA THR A 90 -10.08 5.73 4.62
C THR A 90 -10.14 5.21 6.05
N HIS A 91 -9.39 5.83 6.97
CA HIS A 91 -9.27 5.39 8.36
C HIS A 91 -9.37 6.56 9.33
N PRO A 92 -10.49 7.34 9.33
CA PRO A 92 -10.54 8.58 10.10
C PRO A 92 -10.42 8.39 11.61
N SER A 93 -11.04 7.34 12.17
CA SER A 93 -11.01 7.10 13.61
C SER A 93 -9.62 6.75 14.12
N ILE A 94 -8.92 5.88 13.39
CA ILE A 94 -7.57 5.46 13.77
C ILE A 94 -6.59 6.59 13.53
N MET A 95 -6.74 7.36 12.45
CA MET A 95 -5.90 8.52 12.18
C MET A 95 -5.99 9.58 13.27
N ALA A 96 -7.17 9.77 13.87
CA ALA A 96 -7.30 10.69 14.99
C ALA A 96 -6.38 10.32 16.16
N LEU A 97 -6.07 9.04 16.34
CA LEU A 97 -5.19 8.55 17.40
C LEU A 97 -3.71 8.58 17.02
N ILE A 98 -3.36 8.30 15.77
CA ILE A 98 -1.96 8.06 15.37
C ILE A 98 -1.40 9.08 14.38
N ALA A 99 -2.22 10.04 13.91
CA ALA A 99 -1.79 11.00 12.89
C ALA A 99 -0.54 11.79 13.32
N PHE A 100 -0.45 12.16 14.58
CA PHE A 100 0.70 12.89 15.09
C PHE A 100 2.00 12.10 14.91
N SER A 101 1.98 10.80 15.22
CA SER A 101 3.14 9.93 15.04
C SER A 101 3.57 9.84 13.57
N ILE A 102 2.60 9.68 12.67
CA ILE A 102 2.88 9.60 11.24
C ILE A 102 3.46 10.92 10.73
N ARG A 103 2.84 12.05 11.10
CA ARG A 103 3.35 13.37 10.73
C ARG A 103 4.79 13.58 11.18
N ARG A 104 5.09 13.22 12.41
CA ARG A 104 6.44 13.37 12.97
C ARG A 104 7.46 12.54 12.16
N ARG A 105 7.09 11.32 11.77
CA ARG A 105 7.95 10.46 10.95
C ARG A 105 8.18 11.06 9.56
N ILE A 106 7.16 11.67 8.97
CA ILE A 106 7.30 12.34 7.67
C ILE A 106 8.23 13.54 7.80
N GLU A 107 8.05 14.37 8.82
CA GLU A 107 8.89 15.53 9.07
C GLU A 107 10.36 15.15 9.33
N ASN A 108 10.59 14.03 9.99
CA ASN A 108 11.93 13.50 10.26
C ASN A 108 12.48 12.69 9.08
N ARG A 109 11.80 12.64 7.93
CA ARG A 109 12.20 11.94 6.72
C ARG A 109 12.40 10.44 6.92
N LYS A 110 11.69 9.84 7.87
CA LYS A 110 11.74 8.40 8.13
C LYS A 110 10.65 7.62 7.39
N GLN A 111 9.64 8.30 6.85
CA GLN A 111 8.59 7.69 6.06
C GLN A 111 8.96 7.68 4.59
N VAL A 112 8.71 6.55 3.94
CA VAL A 112 8.78 6.41 2.50
C VAL A 112 7.43 5.90 1.99
N LEU A 113 7.17 6.14 0.71
CA LEU A 113 5.97 5.63 0.04
C LEU A 113 6.37 4.41 -0.79
N ILE A 114 5.65 3.32 -0.61
CA ILE A 114 5.77 2.16 -1.50
C ILE A 114 4.64 2.26 -2.51
N ARG A 115 5.00 2.29 -3.79
CA ARG A 115 4.05 2.31 -4.91
C ARG A 115 4.13 1.00 -5.64
N VAL A 116 2.99 0.32 -5.75
CA VAL A 116 2.88 -0.94 -6.48
C VAL A 116 2.17 -0.68 -7.79
N ASN A 117 2.83 -1.02 -8.89
CA ASN A 117 2.23 -1.00 -10.22
C ASN A 117 1.70 -2.41 -10.49
N PRO A 118 0.35 -2.62 -10.51
CA PRO A 118 -0.21 -3.93 -10.78
C PRO A 118 0.20 -4.43 -12.17
N ASP A 119 0.40 -5.74 -12.30
CA ASP A 119 0.74 -6.34 -13.59
C ASP A 119 -0.41 -6.17 -14.60
N GLU A 120 -1.65 -6.17 -14.12
CA GLU A 120 -2.83 -5.98 -14.95
C GLU A 120 -3.41 -4.58 -14.73
N PRO A 121 -3.82 -3.86 -15.79
CA PRO A 121 -4.35 -2.50 -15.66
C PRO A 121 -5.67 -2.43 -14.91
N ASN A 122 -6.45 -3.52 -14.86
CA ASN A 122 -7.68 -3.61 -14.09
C ASN A 122 -7.70 -4.94 -13.32
N PRO A 123 -7.01 -5.02 -12.18
CA PRO A 123 -6.83 -6.28 -11.45
C PRO A 123 -8.12 -6.85 -10.88
N LEU A 124 -9.19 -6.07 -10.81
CA LEU A 124 -10.49 -6.54 -10.34
C LEU A 124 -11.49 -6.76 -11.47
N ALA A 125 -11.03 -6.72 -12.73
CA ALA A 125 -11.90 -6.99 -13.88
C ALA A 125 -12.47 -8.42 -13.77
N GLY A 126 -13.78 -8.55 -13.94
CA GLY A 126 -14.46 -9.84 -13.85
C GLY A 126 -14.83 -10.26 -12.43
N VAL A 127 -14.41 -9.51 -11.42
CA VAL A 127 -14.85 -9.75 -10.05
C VAL A 127 -16.18 -9.05 -9.85
N THR A 128 -17.24 -9.83 -9.62
CA THR A 128 -18.54 -9.30 -9.22
C THR A 128 -18.45 -8.79 -7.78
N ASP A 129 -19.54 -8.37 -7.19
CA ASP A 129 -19.49 -7.80 -5.84
C ASP A 129 -18.61 -8.63 -4.91
N PRO A 130 -17.62 -7.99 -4.25
CA PRO A 130 -16.76 -8.70 -3.34
C PRO A 130 -17.57 -9.24 -2.14
N PRO A 131 -17.26 -10.43 -1.66
CA PRO A 131 -17.91 -10.97 -0.47
C PRO A 131 -17.64 -10.07 0.73
N VAL A 132 -18.66 -9.82 1.47
CA VAL A 132 -18.59 -8.96 2.66
C VAL A 132 -17.93 -9.70 3.81
#